data_12da1e3c6a92e383baec2b8ccba23760
#
_entry.id   12da1e3c6a92e383baec2b8ccba23760
#
_cell.length_a   1.000
_cell.length_b   1.000
_cell.length_c   1.000
_cell.angle_alpha   90.00
_cell.angle_beta   90.00
_cell.angle_gamma   90.00
#
_symmetry.space_group_name_H-M   'P 1'
#
loop_
_entity.id
_entity.type
_entity.pdbx_description
1 polymer ?
#
loop_
_entity_poly.entity_id
_entity_poly.type
_entity_poly.pdbx_seq_one_letter_code
_entity_poly.pdbx_strand_id
1 'polypeptide(L)'
;FLDTNPDGYCLYFDTEAAVNKGLLESRGIDTTRLVVVNVVTIEEFRGKALKAVDIYLKTDEDKRKPCMFVLDSLGMLSTEKEITDVLNDKQVRDMTKSQLVKGAFRMLTLKLGQAKIPLIVTNHTYDVIGSYVPTKEMGGGSGLKYAASTIIYLSKKKEKDGKAVIGNIVKACLLYTSPSPRDRYG
;
A
#
# COMPACT_ATOMS: atom_id res chain seq x y z
N PHE A 1 -15.63 2.03 0.57
CA PHE A 1 -15.39 3.48 0.74
C PHE A 1 -16.22 4.30 -0.23
N LEU A 2 -16.15 4.05 -1.54
CA LEU A 2 -16.90 4.83 -2.54
C LEU A 2 -18.41 4.70 -2.36
N ASP A 3 -18.91 3.55 -1.95
CA ASP A 3 -20.33 3.31 -1.69
C ASP A 3 -20.85 4.09 -0.47
N THR A 4 -20.01 4.20 0.55
CA THR A 4 -20.36 4.93 1.79
C THR A 4 -20.09 6.43 1.71
N ASN A 5 -19.36 6.87 0.67
CA ASN A 5 -19.01 8.27 0.42
C ASN A 5 -19.39 8.65 -1.02
N PRO A 6 -20.64 9.06 -1.29
CA PRO A 6 -21.11 9.32 -2.67
C PRO A 6 -20.28 10.35 -3.43
N ASP A 7 -19.78 11.39 -2.74
CA ASP A 7 -18.90 12.42 -3.31
C ASP A 7 -17.42 12.12 -3.18
N GLY A 8 -17.08 10.99 -2.55
CA GLY A 8 -15.71 10.58 -2.31
C GLY A 8 -14.99 10.09 -3.56
N TYR A 9 -13.67 10.14 -3.55
CA TYR A 9 -12.82 9.63 -4.62
C TYR A 9 -11.64 8.85 -4.05
N CYS A 10 -11.05 8.00 -4.90
CA CYS A 10 -9.89 7.19 -4.57
C CYS A 10 -8.71 7.57 -5.45
N LEU A 11 -7.56 7.84 -4.83
CA LEU A 11 -6.28 7.96 -5.53
C LEU A 11 -5.57 6.62 -5.45
N TYR A 12 -5.46 5.96 -6.60
CA TYR A 12 -4.89 4.62 -6.71
C TYR A 12 -3.52 4.68 -7.35
N PHE A 13 -2.48 4.42 -6.57
CA PHE A 13 -1.09 4.33 -7.05
C PHE A 13 -0.85 2.90 -7.54
N ASP A 14 -0.82 2.75 -8.87
CA ASP A 14 -0.64 1.48 -9.56
C ASP A 14 0.84 1.28 -9.89
N THR A 15 1.42 0.20 -9.38
CA THR A 15 2.83 -0.15 -9.60
C THR A 15 3.02 -1.27 -10.61
N GLU A 16 1.93 -1.93 -10.99
CA GLU A 16 1.97 -3.11 -11.87
C GLU A 16 1.29 -2.86 -13.23
N ALA A 17 0.72 -1.67 -13.43
CA ALA A 17 -0.11 -1.33 -14.58
C ALA A 17 -1.27 -2.34 -14.79
N ALA A 18 -1.79 -2.88 -13.68
CA ALA A 18 -2.75 -4.00 -13.68
C ALA A 18 -4.20 -3.55 -13.47
N VAL A 19 -4.46 -2.27 -13.26
CA VAL A 19 -5.81 -1.77 -13.03
C VAL A 19 -6.67 -1.93 -14.28
N ASN A 20 -7.59 -2.87 -14.22
CA ASN A 20 -8.58 -3.10 -15.27
C ASN A 20 -9.91 -2.44 -14.89
N LYS A 21 -10.22 -1.30 -15.50
CA LYS A 21 -11.46 -0.56 -15.24
C LYS A 21 -12.71 -1.39 -15.48
N GLY A 22 -12.76 -2.16 -16.57
CA GLY A 22 -13.90 -3.02 -16.88
C GLY A 22 -14.17 -4.08 -15.81
N LEU A 23 -13.11 -4.65 -15.22
CA LEU A 23 -13.24 -5.58 -14.09
C LEU A 23 -13.79 -4.86 -12.84
N LEU A 24 -13.36 -3.63 -12.58
CA LEU A 24 -13.85 -2.85 -11.45
C LEU A 24 -15.33 -2.48 -11.64
N GLU A 25 -15.72 -2.05 -12.83
CA GLU A 25 -17.09 -1.72 -13.21
C GLU A 25 -18.02 -2.94 -13.11
N SER A 26 -17.56 -4.12 -13.55
CA SER A 26 -18.32 -5.37 -13.41
C SER A 26 -18.59 -5.76 -11.95
N ARG A 27 -17.83 -5.21 -11.01
CA ARG A 27 -18.00 -5.37 -9.56
C ARG A 27 -18.79 -4.20 -8.91
N GLY A 28 -19.36 -3.32 -9.73
CA GLY A 28 -20.15 -2.19 -9.24
C GLY A 28 -19.34 -0.99 -8.77
N ILE A 29 -18.03 -0.93 -9.08
CA ILE A 29 -17.18 0.19 -8.69
C ILE A 29 -17.32 1.32 -9.71
N ASP A 30 -17.65 2.51 -9.26
CA ASP A 30 -17.67 3.71 -10.09
C ASP A 30 -16.24 4.19 -10.40
N THR A 31 -15.76 3.85 -11.59
CA THR A 31 -14.40 4.18 -12.03
C THR A 31 -14.20 5.65 -12.36
N THR A 32 -15.27 6.46 -12.46
CA THR A 32 -15.15 7.91 -12.68
C THR A 32 -14.58 8.63 -11.46
N ARG A 33 -14.73 8.03 -10.28
CA ARG A 33 -14.19 8.50 -9.00
C ARG A 33 -12.86 7.85 -8.62
N LEU A 34 -12.28 7.07 -9.53
CA LEU A 34 -10.98 6.42 -9.36
C LEU A 34 -9.92 7.15 -10.19
N VAL A 35 -8.99 7.81 -9.53
CA VAL A 35 -7.84 8.45 -10.16
C VAL A 35 -6.65 7.50 -10.08
N VAL A 36 -6.30 6.88 -11.22
CA VAL A 36 -5.15 5.96 -11.30
C VAL A 36 -3.88 6.75 -11.60
N VAL A 37 -2.86 6.55 -10.79
CA VAL A 37 -1.54 7.19 -10.90
C VAL A 37 -0.47 6.11 -10.96
N ASN A 38 0.13 5.92 -12.13
CA ASN A 38 1.23 4.97 -12.25
C ASN A 38 2.48 5.50 -11.54
N VAL A 39 3.14 4.61 -10.81
CA VAL A 39 4.37 4.89 -10.08
C VAL A 39 5.33 3.70 -10.18
N VAL A 40 6.60 3.99 -10.35
CA VAL A 40 7.65 2.98 -10.54
C VAL A 40 8.63 2.97 -9.36
N THR A 41 8.89 4.14 -8.76
CA THR A 41 9.84 4.27 -7.67
C THR A 41 9.19 4.74 -6.37
N ILE A 42 9.86 4.44 -5.25
CA ILE A 42 9.45 4.88 -3.91
C ILE A 42 9.47 6.40 -3.83
N GLU A 43 10.46 7.03 -4.46
CA GLU A 43 10.63 8.48 -4.52
C GLU A 43 9.48 9.14 -5.27
N GLU A 44 9.11 8.55 -6.42
CA GLU A 44 8.00 9.02 -7.24
C GLU A 44 6.66 8.89 -6.49
N PHE A 45 6.38 7.72 -5.90
CA PHE A 45 5.19 7.52 -5.06
C PHE A 45 5.12 8.56 -3.94
N ARG A 46 6.21 8.70 -3.16
CA ARG A 46 6.29 9.67 -2.08
C ARG A 46 6.00 11.09 -2.54
N GLY A 47 6.64 11.51 -3.64
CA GLY A 47 6.49 12.86 -4.19
C GLY A 47 5.06 13.14 -4.65
N LYS A 48 4.46 12.22 -5.41
CA LYS A 48 3.07 12.35 -5.91
C LYS A 48 2.06 12.32 -4.76
N ALA A 49 2.22 11.41 -3.80
CA ALA A 49 1.33 11.30 -2.66
C ALA A 49 1.38 12.54 -1.75
N LEU A 50 2.58 13.04 -1.42
CA LEU A 50 2.73 14.27 -0.62
C LEU A 50 2.13 15.48 -1.33
N LYS A 51 2.36 15.62 -2.63
CA LYS A 51 1.78 16.70 -3.44
C LYS A 51 0.25 16.64 -3.43
N ALA A 52 -0.33 15.45 -3.58
CA ALA A 52 -1.78 15.27 -3.53
C ALA A 52 -2.37 15.67 -2.17
N VAL A 53 -1.73 15.26 -1.06
CA VAL A 53 -2.17 15.66 0.29
C VAL A 53 -2.03 17.18 0.50
N ASP A 54 -0.95 17.78 0.02
CA ASP A 54 -0.75 19.23 0.16
C ASP A 54 -1.81 20.04 -0.63
N ILE A 55 -2.19 19.58 -1.82
CA ILE A 55 -3.30 20.17 -2.58
C ILE A 55 -4.62 20.02 -1.81
N TYR A 56 -4.88 18.83 -1.28
CA TYR A 56 -6.07 18.57 -0.49
C TYR A 56 -6.17 19.47 0.73
N LEU A 57 -5.07 19.64 1.47
CA LEU A 57 -5.03 20.49 2.67
C LEU A 57 -5.16 22.01 2.37
N LYS A 58 -4.77 22.43 1.15
CA LYS A 58 -4.95 23.83 0.70
C LYS A 58 -6.37 24.13 0.23
N THR A 59 -7.16 23.11 -0.07
CA THR A 59 -8.58 23.29 -0.40
C THR A 59 -9.33 23.69 0.87
N ASP A 60 -10.29 24.61 0.76
CA ASP A 60 -11.15 25.01 1.87
C ASP A 60 -11.83 23.79 2.50
N GLU A 61 -11.91 23.72 3.80
CA GLU A 61 -12.35 22.51 4.52
C GLU A 61 -13.79 22.09 4.14
N ASP A 62 -14.67 23.04 3.91
CA ASP A 62 -16.06 22.85 3.47
C ASP A 62 -16.18 22.28 2.04
N LYS A 63 -15.15 22.43 1.22
CA LYS A 63 -15.07 21.94 -0.16
C LYS A 63 -14.31 20.61 -0.29
N ARG A 64 -13.69 20.13 0.80
CA ARG A 64 -12.95 18.86 0.75
C ARG A 64 -13.90 17.69 0.65
N LYS A 65 -13.73 16.91 -0.41
CA LYS A 65 -14.47 15.64 -0.58
C LYS A 65 -13.73 14.51 0.11
N PRO A 66 -14.43 13.51 0.67
CA PRO A 66 -13.78 12.33 1.23
C PRO A 66 -12.80 11.72 0.21
N CYS A 67 -11.58 11.44 0.66
CA CYS A 67 -10.53 10.89 -0.19
C CYS A 67 -9.90 9.68 0.47
N MET A 68 -9.55 8.66 -0.32
CA MET A 68 -8.77 7.49 0.11
C MET A 68 -7.60 7.27 -0.83
N PHE A 69 -6.45 6.88 -0.28
CA PHE A 69 -5.30 6.48 -1.06
C PHE A 69 -5.14 4.96 -1.03
N VAL A 70 -4.73 4.39 -2.15
CA VAL A 70 -4.34 2.99 -2.28
C VAL A 70 -2.99 2.90 -2.96
N LEU A 71 -2.08 2.11 -2.44
CA LEU A 71 -0.82 1.74 -3.10
C LEU A 71 -0.82 0.23 -3.36
N ASP A 72 -0.81 -0.16 -4.61
CA ASP A 72 -0.82 -1.55 -5.05
C ASP A 72 0.28 -1.78 -6.10
N SER A 73 1.38 -2.42 -5.72
CA SER A 73 1.83 -2.85 -4.39
C SER A 73 3.17 -2.20 -4.02
N LEU A 74 3.44 -2.03 -2.73
CA LEU A 74 4.72 -1.49 -2.26
C LEU A 74 5.91 -2.38 -2.69
N GLY A 75 5.71 -3.69 -2.73
CA GLY A 75 6.75 -4.65 -3.07
C GLY A 75 7.35 -4.46 -4.46
N MET A 76 6.54 -3.95 -5.40
CA MET A 76 6.93 -3.75 -6.81
C MET A 76 7.70 -2.44 -7.05
N LEU A 77 7.66 -1.49 -6.11
CA LEU A 77 8.40 -0.25 -6.28
C LEU A 77 9.91 -0.50 -6.22
N SER A 78 10.63 0.06 -7.18
CA SER A 78 12.09 0.18 -7.19
C SER A 78 12.55 1.46 -6.49
N THR A 79 13.86 1.69 -6.44
CA THR A 79 14.44 2.99 -6.11
C THR A 79 14.98 3.64 -7.38
N GLU A 80 15.08 4.97 -7.43
CA GLU A 80 15.72 5.67 -8.56
C GLU A 80 17.14 5.19 -8.75
N LYS A 81 17.84 4.89 -7.65
CA LYS A 81 19.19 4.33 -7.68
C LYS A 81 19.22 2.94 -8.33
N GLU A 82 18.31 2.05 -7.97
CA GLU A 82 18.20 0.70 -8.55
C GLU A 82 18.01 0.78 -10.08
N ILE A 83 17.12 1.66 -10.56
CA ILE A 83 16.91 1.88 -11.99
C ILE A 83 18.18 2.40 -12.65
N THR A 84 18.83 3.40 -12.05
CA THR A 84 20.05 4.01 -12.60
C THR A 84 21.21 3.00 -12.66
N ASP A 85 21.35 2.17 -11.62
CA ASP A 85 22.40 1.15 -11.59
C ASP A 85 22.18 0.07 -12.68
N VAL A 86 20.93 -0.36 -12.91
CA VAL A 86 20.59 -1.29 -14.00
C VAL A 86 20.88 -0.69 -15.37
N LEU A 87 20.52 0.58 -15.60
CA LEU A 87 20.79 1.26 -16.87
C LEU A 87 22.30 1.45 -17.16
N ASN A 88 23.12 1.44 -16.12
CA ASN A 88 24.58 1.54 -16.21
C ASN A 88 25.30 0.16 -16.09
N ASP A 89 24.57 -0.95 -16.29
CA ASP A 89 25.07 -2.34 -16.18
C ASP A 89 25.75 -2.67 -14.82
N LYS A 90 25.35 -1.97 -13.75
CA LYS A 90 25.87 -2.21 -12.41
C LYS A 90 24.95 -3.20 -11.68
N GLN A 91 25.49 -4.38 -11.33
CA GLN A 91 24.78 -5.38 -10.53
C GLN A 91 25.02 -5.16 -9.03
N VAL A 92 24.63 -4.00 -8.51
CA VAL A 92 24.78 -3.68 -7.09
C VAL A 92 23.41 -3.75 -6.41
N ARG A 93 23.33 -4.57 -5.36
CA ARG A 93 22.11 -4.65 -4.54
C ARG A 93 21.90 -3.32 -3.82
N ASP A 94 20.75 -2.68 -4.04
CA ASP A 94 20.41 -1.45 -3.33
C ASP A 94 20.01 -1.74 -1.88
N MET A 95 20.88 -1.36 -0.93
CA MET A 95 20.66 -1.50 0.50
C MET A 95 19.86 -0.32 1.08
N THR A 96 19.58 0.71 0.28
CA THR A 96 18.89 1.93 0.75
C THR A 96 17.38 1.84 0.68
N LYS A 97 16.82 0.87 -0.05
CA LYS A 97 15.36 0.69 -0.25
C LYS A 97 14.57 0.75 1.06
N SER A 98 14.99 0.01 2.09
CA SER A 98 14.30 -0.01 3.39
C SER A 98 14.32 1.34 4.09
N GLN A 99 15.40 2.11 3.96
CA GLN A 99 15.50 3.46 4.54
C GLN A 99 14.60 4.45 3.80
N LEU A 100 14.53 4.35 2.46
CA LEU A 100 13.64 5.18 1.63
C LEU A 100 12.18 4.90 1.96
N VAL A 101 11.77 3.64 2.06
CA VAL A 101 10.42 3.24 2.49
C VAL A 101 10.11 3.83 3.87
N LYS A 102 10.99 3.63 4.87
CA LYS A 102 10.81 4.18 6.21
C LYS A 102 10.67 5.71 6.19
N GLY A 103 11.51 6.41 5.42
CA GLY A 103 11.46 7.85 5.25
C GLY A 103 10.16 8.33 4.60
N ALA A 104 9.71 7.65 3.55
CA ALA A 104 8.47 7.97 2.84
C ALA A 104 7.25 7.84 3.77
N PHE A 105 7.10 6.71 4.45
CA PHE A 105 5.95 6.49 5.33
C PHE A 105 5.96 7.38 6.58
N ARG A 106 7.13 7.71 7.13
CA ARG A 106 7.23 8.67 8.24
C ARG A 106 6.65 10.04 7.88
N MET A 107 6.92 10.54 6.66
CA MET A 107 6.38 11.82 6.19
C MET A 107 4.90 11.71 5.83
N LEU A 108 4.52 10.64 5.12
CA LEU A 108 3.14 10.44 4.67
C LEU A 108 2.17 10.24 5.82
N THR A 109 2.53 9.45 6.84
CA THR A 109 1.65 9.16 7.99
C THR A 109 1.21 10.44 8.70
N LEU A 110 2.13 11.38 8.93
CA LEU A 110 1.79 12.64 9.56
C LEU A 110 0.83 13.47 8.69
N LYS A 111 1.13 13.64 7.42
CA LYS A 111 0.35 14.44 6.47
C LYS A 111 -1.04 13.83 6.20
N LEU A 112 -1.11 12.53 6.00
CA LEU A 112 -2.36 11.80 5.81
C LEU A 112 -3.24 11.87 7.07
N GLY A 113 -2.64 11.76 8.25
CA GLY A 113 -3.35 11.93 9.52
C GLY A 113 -3.96 13.32 9.68
N GLN A 114 -3.21 14.38 9.33
CA GLN A 114 -3.71 15.78 9.32
C GLN A 114 -4.89 15.94 8.32
N ALA A 115 -4.78 15.31 7.16
CA ALA A 115 -5.81 15.37 6.13
C ALA A 115 -7.00 14.41 6.38
N LYS A 116 -6.90 13.52 7.37
CA LYS A 116 -7.85 12.41 7.63
C LYS A 116 -8.07 11.51 6.40
N ILE A 117 -7.02 11.33 5.60
CA ILE A 117 -7.03 10.48 4.41
C ILE A 117 -6.52 9.07 4.81
N PRO A 118 -7.34 8.01 4.71
CA PRO A 118 -6.87 6.65 4.90
C PRO A 118 -5.97 6.22 3.73
N LEU A 119 -4.92 5.45 4.05
CA LEU A 119 -4.03 4.83 3.07
C LEU A 119 -4.06 3.31 3.24
N ILE A 120 -4.44 2.60 2.17
CA ILE A 120 -4.31 1.14 2.08
C ILE A 120 -3.05 0.82 1.28
N VAL A 121 -2.23 -0.08 1.80
CA VAL A 121 -1.01 -0.54 1.13
C VAL A 121 -1.07 -2.06 1.02
N THR A 122 -0.98 -2.59 -0.19
CA THR A 122 -0.72 -4.01 -0.41
C THR A 122 0.79 -4.24 -0.45
N ASN A 123 1.22 -5.41 0.03
CA ASN A 123 2.65 -5.75 0.06
C ASN A 123 2.84 -7.27 0.01
N HIS A 124 4.03 -7.69 -0.41
CA HIS A 124 4.41 -9.10 -0.43
C HIS A 124 5.13 -9.51 0.86
N THR A 125 4.96 -10.78 1.24
CA THR A 125 5.73 -11.40 2.31
C THR A 125 6.71 -12.39 1.73
N TYR A 126 7.90 -12.44 2.30
CA TYR A 126 8.98 -13.36 1.92
C TYR A 126 9.32 -14.29 3.09
N ASP A 127 9.63 -15.53 2.79
CA ASP A 127 10.10 -16.46 3.80
C ASP A 127 11.52 -16.10 4.23
N VAL A 128 11.77 -16.06 5.54
CA VAL A 128 13.10 -15.79 6.09
C VAL A 128 13.96 -17.03 5.94
N ILE A 129 14.99 -16.95 5.08
CA ILE A 129 15.93 -18.05 4.84
C ILE A 129 16.81 -18.20 6.08
N GLY A 130 16.93 -19.44 6.60
CA GLY A 130 17.78 -19.75 7.76
C GLY A 130 17.10 -19.59 9.13
N SER A 131 15.82 -19.26 9.18
CA SER A 131 15.04 -19.28 10.41
C SER A 131 14.67 -20.72 10.79
N TYR A 132 14.90 -21.10 12.04
CA TYR A 132 14.53 -22.42 12.57
C TYR A 132 12.99 -22.63 12.60
N VAL A 133 12.24 -21.53 12.65
CA VAL A 133 10.79 -21.52 12.57
C VAL A 133 10.39 -20.79 11.29
N PRO A 134 9.50 -21.35 10.44
CA PRO A 134 9.04 -20.66 9.23
C PRO A 134 8.46 -19.29 9.58
N THR A 135 9.21 -18.25 9.30
CA THR A 135 8.83 -16.86 9.62
C THR A 135 8.72 -16.08 8.31
N LYS A 136 7.65 -15.31 8.17
CA LYS A 136 7.45 -14.43 7.02
C LYS A 136 7.73 -13.00 7.40
N GLU A 137 8.51 -12.31 6.56
CA GLU A 137 8.75 -10.88 6.69
C GLU A 137 8.12 -10.10 5.53
N MET A 138 7.70 -8.88 5.85
CA MET A 138 7.20 -7.94 4.84
C MET A 138 8.37 -7.31 4.09
N GLY A 139 8.22 -7.15 2.79
CA GLY A 139 9.12 -6.31 1.99
C GLY A 139 9.12 -4.86 2.51
N GLY A 140 10.26 -4.16 2.38
CA GLY A 140 10.40 -2.76 2.81
C GLY A 140 10.83 -2.55 4.26
N GLY A 141 11.11 -3.64 5.00
CA GLY A 141 11.69 -3.59 6.34
C GLY A 141 10.69 -3.26 7.46
N SER A 142 11.17 -3.18 8.70
CA SER A 142 10.36 -2.99 9.90
C SER A 142 9.67 -1.62 9.98
N GLY A 143 10.15 -0.61 9.25
CA GLY A 143 9.61 0.74 9.30
C GLY A 143 8.13 0.84 8.92
N LEU A 144 7.66 -0.02 8.00
CA LEU A 144 6.27 -0.09 7.61
C LEU A 144 5.35 -0.60 8.73
N LYS A 145 5.84 -1.57 9.54
CA LYS A 145 5.09 -2.11 10.68
C LYS A 145 4.77 -1.01 11.72
N TYR A 146 5.69 -0.07 11.91
CA TYR A 146 5.50 1.03 12.85
C TYR A 146 4.61 2.16 12.30
N ALA A 147 4.52 2.29 10.97
CA ALA A 147 3.69 3.29 10.33
C ALA A 147 2.22 2.83 10.20
N ALA A 148 1.98 1.52 10.14
CA ALA A 148 0.64 0.96 9.97
C ALA A 148 -0.15 0.97 11.28
N SER A 149 -1.42 1.41 11.21
CA SER A 149 -2.38 1.25 12.30
C SER A 149 -3.00 -0.14 12.34
N THR A 150 -3.08 -0.81 11.20
CA THR A 150 -3.66 -2.15 11.07
C THR A 150 -2.85 -2.96 10.07
N ILE A 151 -2.51 -4.20 10.42
CA ILE A 151 -1.80 -5.14 9.55
C ILE A 151 -2.60 -6.42 9.44
N ILE A 152 -2.94 -6.80 8.20
CA ILE A 152 -3.67 -8.03 7.90
C ILE A 152 -2.78 -8.92 7.04
N TYR A 153 -2.48 -10.12 7.52
CA TYR A 153 -1.80 -11.14 6.73
C TYR A 153 -2.83 -12.02 6.03
N LEU A 154 -2.67 -12.18 4.74
CA LEU A 154 -3.47 -13.08 3.92
C LEU A 154 -2.66 -14.33 3.60
N SER A 155 -3.21 -15.50 3.89
CA SER A 155 -2.65 -16.77 3.49
C SER A 155 -3.63 -17.54 2.61
N LYS A 156 -3.11 -18.27 1.62
CA LYS A 156 -3.90 -19.01 0.62
C LYS A 156 -3.60 -20.49 0.73
N LYS A 157 -4.63 -21.30 0.84
CA LYS A 157 -4.56 -22.77 0.77
C LYS A 157 -5.46 -23.25 -0.36
N LYS A 158 -4.95 -24.19 -1.18
CA LYS A 158 -5.75 -24.84 -2.21
C LYS A 158 -6.79 -25.74 -1.55
N GLU A 159 -8.03 -25.61 -1.95
CA GLU A 159 -9.10 -26.53 -1.60
C GLU A 159 -9.15 -27.63 -2.66
N LYS A 160 -9.20 -28.88 -2.23
CA LYS A 160 -9.14 -30.03 -3.10
C LYS A 160 -10.32 -30.96 -2.84
N ASP A 161 -10.90 -31.48 -3.92
CA ASP A 161 -11.78 -32.64 -3.89
C ASP A 161 -11.06 -33.82 -4.58
N GLY A 162 -10.61 -34.79 -3.79
CA GLY A 162 -9.69 -35.82 -4.23
C GLY A 162 -8.37 -35.22 -4.79
N LYS A 163 -8.13 -35.44 -6.10
CA LYS A 163 -6.96 -34.90 -6.80
C LYS A 163 -7.23 -33.54 -7.49
N ALA A 164 -8.50 -33.14 -7.62
CA ALA A 164 -8.88 -31.91 -8.30
C ALA A 164 -8.79 -30.70 -7.36
N VAL A 165 -8.26 -29.59 -7.86
CA VAL A 165 -8.29 -28.30 -7.15
C VAL A 165 -9.60 -27.61 -7.50
N ILE A 166 -10.53 -27.52 -6.54
CA ILE A 166 -11.87 -26.94 -6.71
C ILE A 166 -11.94 -25.47 -6.30
N GLY A 167 -10.96 -24.99 -5.53
CA GLY A 167 -10.98 -23.61 -5.05
C GLY A 167 -9.76 -23.22 -4.25
N ASN A 168 -9.88 -22.05 -3.60
CA ASN A 168 -8.88 -21.55 -2.68
C ASN A 168 -9.56 -21.06 -1.40
N ILE A 169 -9.03 -21.49 -0.27
CA ILE A 169 -9.38 -20.95 1.04
C ILE A 169 -8.40 -19.83 1.35
N VAL A 170 -8.92 -18.63 1.56
CA VAL A 170 -8.11 -17.48 2.00
C VAL A 170 -8.36 -17.25 3.48
N LYS A 171 -7.29 -17.29 4.26
CA LYS A 171 -7.32 -16.97 5.70
C LYS A 171 -6.75 -15.56 5.88
N ALA A 172 -7.53 -14.67 6.47
CA ALA A 172 -7.09 -13.36 6.92
C ALA A 172 -6.75 -13.41 8.40
N CYS A 173 -5.55 -12.97 8.75
CA CYS A 173 -5.07 -12.90 10.13
C CYS A 173 -4.77 -11.44 10.46
N LEU A 174 -5.52 -10.87 11.40
CA LEU A 174 -5.24 -9.57 11.96
C LEU A 174 -4.09 -9.72 12.95
N LEU A 175 -2.95 -9.14 12.62
CA LEU A 175 -1.72 -9.32 13.38
C LEU A 175 -1.45 -8.16 14.34
N TYR A 176 -1.93 -6.97 14.00
CA TYR A 176 -1.66 -5.76 14.77
C TYR A 176 -2.71 -4.69 14.53
N THR A 177 -3.30 -4.22 15.61
CA THR A 177 -3.91 -2.91 15.70
C THR A 177 -3.07 -2.13 16.70
N SER A 178 -2.35 -1.10 16.26
CA SER A 178 -1.74 -0.18 17.22
C SER A 178 -2.85 0.51 17.99
N PRO A 179 -2.90 0.39 19.32
CA PRO A 179 -3.78 1.26 20.07
C PRO A 179 -3.37 2.69 19.74
N SER A 180 -4.33 3.49 19.31
CA SER A 180 -4.11 4.92 19.13
C SER A 180 -3.50 5.48 20.41
N PRO A 181 -2.60 6.47 20.36
CA PRO A 181 -2.17 7.17 21.55
C PRO A 181 -3.33 7.68 22.43
N ARG A 182 -4.52 7.85 21.82
CA ARG A 182 -5.76 8.21 22.53
C ARG A 182 -6.34 7.06 23.38
N ASP A 183 -6.06 5.82 23.01
CA ASP A 183 -6.60 4.64 23.74
C ASP A 183 -5.75 4.27 24.96
N ARG A 184 -4.63 4.97 25.21
CA ARG A 184 -3.76 4.77 26.38
C ARG A 184 -4.19 5.52 27.62
N TYR A 185 -5.19 6.39 27.52
CA TYR A 185 -5.66 7.29 28.61
C TYR A 185 -7.18 7.19 28.80
N GLY A 186 -7.74 6.00 28.64
CA GLY A 186 -9.10 5.68 29.03
C GLY A 186 -9.15 5.02 30.38
#